data_c3904b63530f98aeddcf5c0c0127860a
#
_entry.id   c3904b63530f98aeddcf5c0c0127860a
#
_cell.length_a   1.000
_cell.length_b   1.000
_cell.length_c   1.000
_cell.angle_alpha   90.00
_cell.angle_beta   90.00
_cell.angle_gamma   90.00
#
_symmetry.space_group_name_H-M   'P 1'
#
loop_
_entity.id
_entity.type
_entity.pdbx_description
1 polymer ?
#
loop_
_entity_poly.entity_id
_entity_poly.type
_entity_poly.pdbx_seq_one_letter_code
_entity_poly.pdbx_strand_id
1 'polypeptide(L)'
;MKLDAIEYIPHQQPMVFIDHLLEVKDGYAIAELTIRPELMFCEAAGLPTWTSIEIMAQTISAYSGWMGQQLQQAPKLGFLLGTRKLQLPFGYFALGQTLRIRVEQQYLHEGLGQFSCEITAAEQVITALLSVYEPADQSTLI
;
A
#
# COMPACT_ATOMS: atom_id res chain seq x y z
N MET A 1 -15.29 7.01 5.90
CA MET A 1 -15.56 6.53 4.55
C MET A 1 -14.94 5.15 4.38
N LYS A 2 -15.43 4.36 3.44
CA LYS A 2 -14.88 3.04 3.20
C LYS A 2 -15.02 2.73 1.70
N LEU A 3 -13.93 2.90 0.98
CA LEU A 3 -13.90 2.77 -0.48
C LEU A 3 -13.16 1.49 -0.87
N ASP A 4 -13.67 0.79 -1.88
CA ASP A 4 -13.01 -0.42 -2.40
C ASP A 4 -11.67 -0.05 -3.01
N ALA A 5 -10.59 -0.56 -2.42
CA ALA A 5 -9.23 -0.20 -2.83
C ALA A 5 -8.93 -0.56 -4.28
N ILE A 6 -9.50 -1.65 -4.77
CA ILE A 6 -9.24 -2.13 -6.13
C ILE A 6 -9.61 -1.10 -7.21
N GLU A 7 -10.49 -0.16 -6.90
CA GLU A 7 -10.88 0.90 -7.83
C GLU A 7 -9.81 1.99 -7.99
N TYR A 8 -8.81 1.99 -7.12
CA TYR A 8 -7.80 3.06 -7.06
C TYR A 8 -6.38 2.58 -7.35
N ILE A 9 -6.20 1.28 -7.60
CA ILE A 9 -4.89 0.70 -7.89
C ILE A 9 -4.91 0.03 -9.25
N PRO A 10 -3.75 -0.06 -9.94
CA PRO A 10 -3.66 -0.78 -11.22
C PRO A 10 -3.64 -2.30 -11.05
N HIS A 11 -3.45 -2.77 -9.83
CA HIS A 11 -3.34 -4.20 -9.50
C HIS A 11 -4.67 -4.92 -9.72
N GLN A 12 -4.59 -6.21 -10.03
CA GLN A 12 -5.74 -7.09 -10.17
C GLN A 12 -5.53 -8.33 -9.33
N GLN A 13 -6.64 -8.97 -8.94
CA GLN A 13 -6.55 -10.23 -8.24
C GLN A 13 -5.77 -11.25 -9.05
N PRO A 14 -4.98 -12.12 -8.42
CA PRO A 14 -4.85 -12.32 -6.95
C PRO A 14 -3.82 -11.42 -6.26
N MET A 15 -3.29 -10.39 -6.95
CA MET A 15 -2.20 -9.56 -6.43
C MET A 15 -2.65 -8.40 -5.55
N VAL A 16 -3.94 -8.31 -5.21
CA VAL A 16 -4.46 -7.21 -4.39
C VAL A 16 -4.32 -7.54 -2.91
N PHE A 17 -3.60 -6.69 -2.17
CA PHE A 17 -3.31 -6.86 -0.74
C PHE A 17 -3.89 -5.77 0.14
N ILE A 18 -4.82 -4.97 -0.35
CA ILE A 18 -5.58 -4.03 0.49
C ILE A 18 -7.05 -4.14 0.12
N ASP A 19 -7.92 -4.05 1.13
CA ASP A 19 -9.36 -4.21 0.91
C ASP A 19 -10.03 -2.86 0.69
N HIS A 20 -9.77 -1.90 1.57
CA HIS A 20 -10.48 -0.62 1.55
C HIS A 20 -9.56 0.55 1.86
N LEU A 21 -9.86 1.70 1.26
CA LEU A 21 -9.36 3.00 1.73
C LEU A 21 -10.33 3.51 2.78
N LEU A 22 -9.81 3.85 3.94
CA LEU A 22 -10.60 4.35 5.07
C LEU A 22 -10.56 5.87 5.15
N GLU A 23 -9.43 6.47 4.78
CA GLU A 23 -9.26 7.91 4.81
C GLU A 23 -8.20 8.28 3.79
N VAL A 24 -8.45 9.34 3.03
CA VAL A 24 -7.47 9.90 2.10
C VAL A 24 -7.56 11.42 2.18
N LYS A 25 -6.41 12.05 2.34
CA LYS A 25 -6.28 13.51 2.27
C LYS A 25 -4.99 13.83 1.55
N ASP A 26 -4.82 15.10 1.18
CA ASP A 26 -3.57 15.53 0.57
C ASP A 26 -2.42 15.23 1.53
N GLY A 27 -1.54 14.34 1.12
CA GLY A 27 -0.35 13.97 1.87
C GLY A 27 -0.42 12.64 2.59
N TYR A 28 -1.60 12.01 2.77
CA TYR A 28 -1.63 10.70 3.43
C TYR A 28 -2.89 9.90 3.08
N ALA A 29 -2.80 8.60 3.33
CA ALA A 29 -3.94 7.70 3.22
C ALA A 29 -3.87 6.63 4.30
N ILE A 30 -5.04 6.13 4.66
CA ILE A 30 -5.19 5.00 5.57
C ILE A 30 -6.02 3.93 4.85
N ALA A 31 -5.52 2.71 4.88
CA ALA A 31 -6.19 1.55 4.28
C ALA A 31 -6.34 0.45 5.31
N GLU A 32 -7.11 -0.58 4.97
CA GLU A 32 -7.21 -1.78 5.79
C GLU A 32 -7.13 -3.04 4.94
N LEU A 33 -6.68 -4.11 5.57
CA LEU A 33 -6.61 -5.45 4.99
C LEU A 33 -6.99 -6.45 6.07
N THR A 34 -7.97 -7.31 5.80
CA THR A 34 -8.30 -8.43 6.67
C THR A 34 -7.58 -9.67 6.17
N ILE A 35 -6.83 -10.32 7.07
CA ILE A 35 -6.03 -11.49 6.72
C ILE A 35 -6.95 -12.70 6.61
N ARG A 36 -6.95 -13.33 5.44
CA ARG A 36 -7.81 -14.48 5.14
C ARG A 36 -7.02 -15.50 4.32
N PRO A 37 -7.42 -16.80 4.37
CA PRO A 37 -6.65 -17.86 3.69
C PRO A 37 -6.53 -17.68 2.17
N GLU A 38 -7.46 -16.96 1.55
CA GLU A 38 -7.49 -16.75 0.11
C GLU A 38 -6.44 -15.79 -0.40
N LEU A 39 -5.83 -15.00 0.50
CA LEU A 39 -4.76 -14.09 0.10
C LEU A 39 -3.57 -14.84 -0.46
N MET A 40 -3.00 -14.32 -1.55
CA MET A 40 -1.78 -14.87 -2.10
C MET A 40 -0.69 -14.87 -1.03
N PHE A 41 0.13 -15.93 -1.01
CA PHE A 41 1.20 -16.15 -0.03
C PHE A 41 0.72 -16.49 1.38
N CYS A 42 -0.59 -16.53 1.63
CA CYS A 42 -1.09 -16.89 2.95
C CYS A 42 -0.80 -18.35 3.25
N GLU A 43 -0.32 -18.63 4.46
CA GLU A 43 0.02 -19.96 4.95
C GLU A 43 -0.89 -20.31 6.13
N ALA A 44 -0.75 -21.52 6.67
CA ALA A 44 -1.54 -21.94 7.82
C ALA A 44 -1.34 -21.01 9.03
N ALA A 45 -0.12 -20.49 9.20
CA ALA A 45 0.20 -19.57 10.29
C ALA A 45 -0.29 -18.13 10.05
N GLY A 46 -0.72 -17.81 8.82
CA GLY A 46 -1.18 -16.48 8.45
C GLY A 46 -0.43 -15.92 7.25
N LEU A 47 -0.49 -14.63 7.08
CA LEU A 47 0.21 -13.94 5.98
C LEU A 47 1.62 -13.55 6.43
N PRO A 48 2.67 -14.02 5.72
CA PRO A 48 4.04 -13.67 6.10
C PRO A 48 4.26 -12.15 6.14
N THR A 49 4.95 -11.67 7.16
CA THR A 49 5.15 -10.22 7.33
C THR A 49 6.08 -9.60 6.29
N TRP A 50 6.83 -10.41 5.53
CA TRP A 50 7.63 -9.87 4.43
C TRP A 50 6.73 -9.26 3.34
N THR A 51 5.43 -9.59 3.29
CA THR A 51 4.48 -8.95 2.37
C THR A 51 4.21 -7.49 2.73
N SER A 52 4.66 -7.01 3.89
CA SER A 52 4.44 -5.63 4.35
C SER A 52 4.86 -4.59 3.32
N ILE A 53 5.97 -4.81 2.60
CA ILE A 53 6.43 -3.87 1.58
C ILE A 53 5.38 -3.72 0.49
N GLU A 54 4.81 -4.82 0.02
CA GLU A 54 3.78 -4.80 -1.03
C GLU A 54 2.49 -4.17 -0.51
N ILE A 55 2.08 -4.49 0.73
CA ILE A 55 0.89 -3.89 1.35
C ILE A 55 1.05 -2.37 1.43
N MET A 56 2.21 -1.89 1.88
CA MET A 56 2.51 -0.46 1.97
C MET A 56 2.54 0.17 0.57
N ALA A 57 3.19 -0.47 -0.39
CA ALA A 57 3.30 0.04 -1.75
C ALA A 57 1.93 0.16 -2.42
N GLN A 58 1.04 -0.81 -2.20
CA GLN A 58 -0.31 -0.76 -2.75
C GLN A 58 -1.13 0.36 -2.09
N THR A 59 -0.92 0.61 -0.81
CA THR A 59 -1.59 1.72 -0.13
C THR A 59 -1.15 3.07 -0.72
N ILE A 60 0.14 3.21 -1.04
CA ILE A 60 0.66 4.40 -1.73
C ILE A 60 0.00 4.51 -3.12
N SER A 61 -0.08 3.40 -3.84
CA SER A 61 -0.72 3.37 -5.15
C SER A 61 -2.18 3.79 -5.08
N ALA A 62 -2.91 3.32 -4.05
CA ALA A 62 -4.30 3.71 -3.85
C ALA A 62 -4.43 5.20 -3.50
N TYR A 63 -3.51 5.74 -2.71
CA TYR A 63 -3.44 7.16 -2.44
C TYR A 63 -3.29 7.95 -3.75
N SER A 64 -2.32 7.58 -4.58
CA SER A 64 -2.08 8.24 -5.87
C SER A 64 -3.28 8.09 -6.81
N GLY A 65 -3.89 6.91 -6.83
CA GLY A 65 -5.07 6.66 -7.64
C GLY A 65 -6.26 7.52 -7.25
N TRP A 66 -6.50 7.67 -5.94
CA TRP A 66 -7.56 8.51 -5.42
C TRP A 66 -7.30 9.99 -5.77
N MET A 67 -6.05 10.46 -5.54
CA MET A 67 -5.68 11.83 -5.90
C MET A 67 -5.83 12.07 -7.40
N GLY A 68 -5.44 11.09 -8.22
CA GLY A 68 -5.59 11.18 -9.68
C GLY A 68 -7.04 11.26 -10.11
N GLN A 69 -7.95 10.52 -9.47
CA GLN A 69 -9.38 10.57 -9.81
C GLN A 69 -10.00 11.93 -9.50
N GLN A 70 -9.50 12.64 -8.49
CA GLN A 70 -9.93 14.02 -8.23
C GLN A 70 -9.59 14.93 -9.41
N LEU A 71 -8.59 14.56 -10.20
CA LEU A 71 -8.17 15.27 -11.40
C LEU A 71 -8.65 14.56 -12.68
N GLN A 72 -9.58 13.60 -12.54
CA GLN A 72 -10.13 12.82 -13.66
C GLN A 72 -9.07 12.05 -14.45
N GLN A 73 -8.09 11.51 -13.75
CA GLN A 73 -7.01 10.70 -14.33
C GLN A 73 -7.19 9.24 -13.94
N ALA A 74 -6.74 8.33 -14.81
CA ALA A 74 -6.71 6.90 -14.51
C ALA A 74 -5.62 6.59 -13.48
N PRO A 75 -5.74 5.47 -12.73
CA PRO A 75 -4.66 5.03 -11.84
C PRO A 75 -3.35 4.89 -12.59
N LYS A 76 -2.28 5.44 -12.02
CA LYS A 76 -0.97 5.41 -12.64
C LYS A 76 -0.18 4.20 -12.18
N LEU A 77 0.67 3.68 -13.08
CA LEU A 77 1.61 2.63 -12.74
C LEU A 77 2.80 3.25 -12.01
N GLY A 78 3.00 2.85 -10.77
CA GLY A 78 4.13 3.28 -9.97
C GLY A 78 5.12 2.15 -9.76
N PHE A 79 6.37 2.51 -9.47
CA PHE A 79 7.45 1.56 -9.25
C PHE A 79 8.03 1.73 -7.86
N LEU A 80 8.12 0.63 -7.13
CA LEU A 80 8.84 0.62 -5.86
C LEU A 80 10.33 0.62 -6.15
N LEU A 81 11.03 1.66 -5.70
CA LEU A 81 12.48 1.78 -5.91
C LEU A 81 13.27 1.18 -4.77
N GLY A 82 12.74 1.22 -3.55
CA GLY A 82 13.41 0.65 -2.41
C GLY A 82 12.71 0.94 -1.11
N THR A 83 13.20 0.30 -0.06
CA THR A 83 12.71 0.49 1.29
C THR A 83 13.88 0.67 2.24
N ARG A 84 13.67 1.46 3.29
CA ARG A 84 14.63 1.66 4.37
C ARG A 84 13.94 1.51 5.71
N LYS A 85 14.73 1.18 6.73
CA LYS A 85 14.27 1.10 8.12
C LYS A 85 13.10 0.14 8.32
N LEU A 86 13.00 -0.87 7.45
CA LEU A 86 12.01 -1.93 7.63
C LEU A 86 12.54 -2.93 8.64
N GLN A 87 11.74 -3.20 9.67
CA GLN A 87 12.00 -4.26 10.62
C GLN A 87 10.77 -5.12 10.72
N LEU A 88 10.94 -6.43 10.74
CA LEU A 88 9.86 -7.39 10.82
C LEU A 88 9.98 -8.15 12.15
N PRO A 89 9.45 -7.58 13.25
CA PRO A 89 9.65 -8.14 14.59
C PRO A 89 8.88 -9.45 14.84
N PHE A 90 7.98 -9.83 13.94
CA PHE A 90 7.24 -11.09 14.03
C PHE A 90 7.07 -11.66 12.63
N GLY A 91 6.75 -12.96 12.55
CA GLY A 91 6.78 -13.68 11.27
C GLY A 91 5.52 -13.62 10.44
N TYR A 92 4.36 -13.55 11.09
CA TYR A 92 3.06 -13.67 10.40
C TYR A 92 2.03 -12.74 10.99
N PHE A 93 1.18 -12.18 10.11
CA PHE A 93 -0.09 -11.57 10.51
C PHE A 93 -1.10 -12.71 10.64
N ALA A 94 -1.76 -12.81 11.80
CA ALA A 94 -2.66 -13.92 12.08
C ALA A 94 -3.93 -13.89 11.22
N LEU A 95 -4.43 -15.06 10.89
CA LEU A 95 -5.70 -15.20 10.18
C LEU A 95 -6.82 -14.50 10.96
N GLY A 96 -7.67 -13.77 10.26
CA GLY A 96 -8.78 -13.03 10.86
C GLY A 96 -8.42 -11.65 11.40
N GLN A 97 -7.13 -11.33 11.46
CA GLN A 97 -6.67 -10.02 11.92
C GLN A 97 -6.92 -8.95 10.85
N THR A 98 -7.36 -7.78 11.27
CA THR A 98 -7.50 -6.64 10.35
C THR A 98 -6.34 -5.67 10.59
N LEU A 99 -5.57 -5.46 9.55
CA LEU A 99 -4.44 -4.53 9.56
C LEU A 99 -4.92 -3.14 9.20
N ARG A 100 -4.32 -2.14 9.83
CA ARG A 100 -4.50 -0.74 9.44
C ARG A 100 -3.18 -0.22 8.90
N ILE A 101 -3.22 0.32 7.69
CA ILE A 101 -2.01 0.79 7.00
C ILE A 101 -2.12 2.29 6.80
N ARG A 102 -1.12 3.03 7.29
CA ARG A 102 -1.03 4.48 7.07
C ARG A 102 0.21 4.78 6.26
N VAL A 103 0.05 5.54 5.19
CA VAL A 103 1.17 6.04 4.39
C VAL A 103 1.10 7.56 4.36
N GLU A 104 2.24 8.21 4.56
CA GLU A 104 2.33 9.66 4.58
C GLU A 104 3.47 10.11 3.69
N GLN A 105 3.13 10.99 2.77
CA GLN A 105 4.10 11.52 1.81
C GLN A 105 5.07 12.46 2.53
N GLN A 106 6.36 12.16 2.42
CA GLN A 106 7.42 13.02 2.95
C GLN A 106 7.86 14.04 1.92
N TYR A 107 7.97 13.62 0.66
CA TYR A 107 8.16 14.52 -0.46
C TYR A 107 7.72 13.83 -1.75
N LEU A 108 7.48 14.64 -2.77
CA LEU A 108 7.22 14.19 -4.14
C LEU A 108 7.79 15.23 -5.09
N HIS A 109 8.68 14.83 -5.99
CA HIS A 109 9.31 15.73 -6.94
C HIS A 109 9.60 14.97 -8.23
N GLU A 110 9.04 15.45 -9.34
CA GLU A 110 9.23 14.86 -10.66
C GLU A 110 8.93 13.35 -10.69
N GLY A 111 7.88 12.94 -9.99
CA GLY A 111 7.47 11.55 -9.92
C GLY A 111 8.19 10.72 -8.87
N LEU A 112 9.29 11.22 -8.30
CA LEU A 112 10.03 10.54 -7.25
C LEU A 112 9.44 10.91 -5.89
N GLY A 113 8.92 9.92 -5.17
CA GLY A 113 8.31 10.14 -3.88
C GLY A 113 8.94 9.31 -2.79
N GLN A 114 8.87 9.81 -1.57
CA GLN A 114 9.20 9.04 -0.37
C GLN A 114 8.04 9.11 0.58
N PHE A 115 7.66 7.94 1.11
CA PHE A 115 6.54 7.80 2.03
C PHE A 115 7.00 7.13 3.32
N SER A 116 6.52 7.68 4.43
CA SER A 116 6.61 7.03 5.73
C SER A 116 5.40 6.12 5.85
N CYS A 117 5.64 4.83 6.12
CA CYS A 117 4.59 3.82 6.12
C CYS A 117 4.52 3.10 7.46
N GLU A 118 3.30 2.76 7.86
CA GLU A 118 3.06 2.08 9.13
C GLU A 118 1.93 1.07 8.96
N ILE A 119 2.16 -0.16 9.41
CA ILE A 119 1.12 -1.18 9.50
C ILE A 119 0.90 -1.47 10.99
N THR A 120 -0.33 -1.31 11.45
CA THR A 120 -0.73 -1.68 12.80
C THR A 120 -1.51 -2.99 12.77
N ALA A 121 -1.04 -3.96 13.52
CA ALA A 121 -1.62 -5.29 13.64
C ALA A 121 -1.82 -5.57 15.13
N ALA A 122 -3.03 -5.34 15.65
CA ALA A 122 -3.33 -5.36 17.07
C ALA A 122 -2.42 -4.37 17.81
N GLU A 123 -1.55 -4.84 18.71
CA GLU A 123 -0.63 -3.97 19.46
C GLU A 123 0.75 -3.86 18.82
N GLN A 124 0.96 -4.52 17.67
CA GLN A 124 2.25 -4.53 17.00
C GLN A 124 2.24 -3.59 15.82
N VAL A 125 3.40 -2.98 15.55
CA VAL A 125 3.55 -1.99 14.49
C VAL A 125 4.77 -2.33 13.65
N ILE A 126 4.60 -2.28 12.32
CA ILE A 126 5.69 -2.38 11.37
C ILE A 126 5.80 -1.04 10.67
N THR A 127 6.99 -0.45 10.64
CA THR A 127 7.23 0.83 9.97
C THR A 127 8.31 0.68 8.91
N ALA A 128 8.26 1.55 7.89
CA ALA A 128 9.28 1.60 6.85
C ALA A 128 9.22 2.94 6.12
N LEU A 129 10.31 3.26 5.43
CA LEU A 129 10.34 4.35 4.46
C LEU A 129 10.39 3.72 3.08
N LEU A 130 9.45 4.05 2.21
CA LEU A 130 9.41 3.56 0.85
C LEU A 130 9.69 4.69 -0.13
N SER A 131 10.56 4.40 -1.11
CA SER A 131 10.80 5.29 -2.24
C SER A 131 10.10 4.71 -3.46
N VAL A 132 9.31 5.54 -4.13
CA VAL A 132 8.53 5.12 -5.29
C VAL A 132 8.75 6.09 -6.44
N TYR A 133 8.59 5.61 -7.66
CA TYR A 133 8.64 6.43 -8.86
C TYR A 133 7.36 6.26 -9.64
N GLU A 134 6.70 7.36 -9.95
CA GLU A 134 5.45 7.40 -10.68
C GLU A 134 5.60 8.43 -11.81
N PRO A 135 6.04 7.97 -12.99
CA PRO A 135 6.30 8.89 -14.09
C PRO A 135 5.02 9.57 -14.57
N ALA A 136 5.13 10.84 -14.93
CA ALA A 136 3.99 11.60 -15.44
C ALA A 136 3.49 11.08 -16.78
N ASP A 137 4.38 10.58 -17.62
CA ASP A 137 4.06 10.01 -18.93
C ASP A 137 4.27 8.50 -18.92
N GLN A 138 3.16 7.76 -18.80
CA GLN A 138 3.19 6.30 -18.75
C GLN A 138 3.54 5.67 -20.10
N SER A 139 3.46 6.41 -21.20
CA SER A 139 3.76 5.88 -22.54
C SER A 139 5.24 5.59 -22.73
N THR A 140 6.12 6.13 -21.89
CA THR A 140 7.55 5.91 -21.96
C THR A 140 8.00 4.64 -21.24
N LEU A 141 7.09 3.88 -20.65
CA LEU A 141 7.39 2.70 -19.82
C LEU A 141 7.34 1.40 -20.60
N ILE A 142 7.90 1.36 -21.77
CA ILE A 142 7.90 0.15 -22.61
C ILE A 142 9.24 -0.53 -22.56
#